data_89430539f50e8ea6251e5889a9ec9424
#
_entry.id   89430539f50e8ea6251e5889a9ec9424
#
_cell.length_a   1.000
_cell.length_b   1.000
_cell.length_c   1.000
_cell.angle_alpha   90.00
_cell.angle_beta   90.00
_cell.angle_gamma   90.00
#
_symmetry.space_group_name_H-M   'P 1'
#
loop_
_entity.id
_entity.type
_entity.pdbx_description
1 polymer ?
#
loop_
_entity_poly.entity_id
_entity_poly.type
_entity_poly.pdbx_seq_one_letter_code
_entity_poly.pdbx_strand_id
1 'polypeptide(L)'
;MYKSIWIYLTLSVSLLIGQSVSGTITDENGNGLAGANVVVEGTNRGAAADASGSYTISDISAGSYTVTASFIGYSSSSQSVNVGSSGATVNFSLSGAALAGAGVFVTGTRAAGRTAMKSPTPIDGFDSQTLRRQGNGDMTETLKNQVPSFSATPLTGDGAAFVRPTSMRGLPPDNTLVLTNSKRRHRSALISHFGAAMNVGAQAVDIGMVPSIAVKRLEVLRDGASAQYGSDAIAGAVSYTHLTLPTKA
;
A
#
# COMPACT_ATOMS: atom_id res chain seq x y z
N MET A 1 80.11 5.30 36.88
CA MET A 1 78.79 4.84 37.39
C MET A 1 77.71 5.26 36.37
N TYR A 2 77.35 4.37 35.45
CA TYR A 2 76.24 4.59 34.51
C TYR A 2 75.05 3.79 35.04
N LYS A 3 73.97 4.46 35.44
CA LYS A 3 72.72 3.84 35.77
C LYS A 3 71.91 3.65 34.49
N SER A 4 71.75 2.41 34.03
CA SER A 4 70.88 2.03 32.89
C SER A 4 69.41 2.15 33.35
N ILE A 5 68.69 3.10 32.79
CA ILE A 5 67.24 3.25 32.94
C ILE A 5 66.59 2.38 31.88
N TRP A 6 66.00 1.25 32.28
CA TRP A 6 65.16 0.42 31.44
C TRP A 6 63.76 1.06 31.38
N ILE A 7 63.43 1.69 30.25
CA ILE A 7 62.08 2.17 29.95
C ILE A 7 61.28 0.98 29.45
N TYR A 8 60.37 0.45 30.25
CA TYR A 8 59.39 -0.52 29.81
C TYR A 8 58.30 0.22 29.01
N LEU A 9 58.43 0.16 27.66
CA LEU A 9 57.39 0.58 26.76
C LEU A 9 56.30 -0.49 26.74
N THR A 10 55.28 -0.38 27.59
CA THR A 10 54.10 -1.24 27.51
C THR A 10 53.27 -0.81 26.33
N LEU A 11 53.42 -1.54 25.21
CA LEU A 11 52.59 -1.41 24.04
C LEU A 11 51.21 -2.00 24.40
N SER A 12 50.29 -1.14 24.80
CA SER A 12 48.88 -1.50 24.99
C SER A 12 48.24 -1.64 23.58
N VAL A 13 48.26 -2.85 23.05
CA VAL A 13 47.45 -3.20 21.89
C VAL A 13 46.00 -3.25 22.38
N SER A 14 45.26 -2.17 22.13
CA SER A 14 43.81 -2.17 22.28
C SER A 14 43.25 -3.07 21.15
N LEU A 15 42.94 -4.33 21.48
CA LEU A 15 42.12 -5.12 20.60
C LEU A 15 40.78 -4.39 20.41
N LEU A 16 40.61 -3.78 19.27
CA LEU A 16 39.30 -3.31 18.79
C LEU A 16 38.46 -4.58 18.51
N ILE A 17 37.91 -5.16 19.55
CA ILE A 17 36.90 -6.21 19.42
C ILE A 17 35.64 -5.49 18.92
N GLY A 18 35.33 -5.64 17.64
CA GLY A 18 34.06 -5.17 17.08
C GLY A 18 32.93 -5.83 17.86
N GLN A 19 32.01 -5.02 18.38
CA GLN A 19 30.82 -5.52 19.05
C GLN A 19 29.85 -6.06 18.00
N SER A 20 28.90 -6.87 18.46
CA SER A 20 27.84 -7.42 17.62
C SER A 20 26.46 -6.96 18.07
N VAL A 21 25.58 -6.81 17.09
CA VAL A 21 24.14 -6.69 17.32
C VAL A 21 23.50 -7.97 16.85
N SER A 22 22.79 -8.66 17.74
CA SER A 22 22.13 -9.93 17.45
C SER A 22 20.68 -9.91 17.88
N GLY A 23 19.89 -10.87 17.43
CA GLY A 23 18.48 -10.99 17.81
C GLY A 23 17.72 -11.92 16.93
N THR A 24 16.41 -11.90 17.06
CA THR A 24 15.49 -12.72 16.27
C THR A 24 14.44 -11.82 15.58
N ILE A 25 14.00 -12.24 14.40
CA ILE A 25 12.92 -11.60 13.66
C ILE A 25 11.80 -12.62 13.50
N THR A 26 10.63 -12.30 14.02
CA THR A 26 9.46 -13.16 13.97
C THR A 26 8.28 -12.46 13.32
N ASP A 27 7.29 -13.22 12.92
CA ASP A 27 5.95 -12.72 12.58
C ASP A 27 5.11 -12.50 13.86
N GLU A 28 3.86 -12.04 13.70
CA GLU A 28 2.90 -11.83 14.79
C GLU A 28 2.52 -13.14 15.52
N ASN A 29 2.76 -14.29 14.91
CA ASN A 29 2.48 -15.60 15.48
C ASN A 29 3.71 -16.21 16.17
N GLY A 30 4.86 -15.51 16.15
CA GLY A 30 6.11 -15.98 16.74
C GLY A 30 6.95 -16.88 15.82
N ASN A 31 6.58 -17.05 14.53
CA ASN A 31 7.37 -17.83 13.60
C ASN A 31 8.58 -17.00 13.10
N GLY A 32 9.76 -17.61 13.05
CA GLY A 32 10.96 -16.96 12.54
C GLY A 32 10.87 -16.61 11.06
N LEU A 33 11.29 -15.40 10.70
CA LEU A 33 11.28 -14.91 9.32
C LEU A 33 12.65 -15.12 8.65
N ALA A 34 12.83 -16.29 8.07
CA ALA A 34 14.05 -16.64 7.35
C ALA A 34 14.30 -15.70 6.15
N GLY A 35 15.54 -15.17 6.04
CA GLY A 35 15.91 -14.23 4.99
C GLY A 35 15.44 -12.78 5.20
N ALA A 36 14.88 -12.44 6.37
CA ALA A 36 14.58 -11.07 6.73
C ALA A 36 15.88 -10.25 6.82
N ASN A 37 15.88 -9.02 6.32
CA ASN A 37 17.05 -8.17 6.27
C ASN A 37 17.07 -7.20 7.46
N VAL A 38 18.23 -7.09 8.12
CA VAL A 38 18.46 -6.13 9.21
C VAL A 38 19.61 -5.21 8.84
N VAL A 39 19.40 -3.92 9.01
CA VAL A 39 20.41 -2.89 8.69
C VAL A 39 20.58 -1.96 9.89
N VAL A 40 21.83 -1.58 10.18
CA VAL A 40 22.16 -0.54 11.16
C VAL A 40 22.28 0.79 10.41
N GLU A 41 21.34 1.70 10.66
CA GLU A 41 21.28 3.00 9.97
C GLU A 41 22.53 3.83 10.25
N GLY A 42 22.96 4.57 9.23
CA GLY A 42 24.20 5.35 9.31
C GLY A 42 25.49 4.54 9.15
N THR A 43 25.38 3.22 8.93
CA THR A 43 26.53 2.32 8.66
C THR A 43 26.27 1.50 7.40
N ASN A 44 27.32 0.86 6.87
CA ASN A 44 27.18 -0.13 5.79
C ASN A 44 27.07 -1.57 6.35
N ARG A 45 26.58 -1.72 7.57
CA ARG A 45 26.47 -3.01 8.24
C ARG A 45 25.04 -3.50 8.25
N GLY A 46 24.88 -4.79 7.95
CA GLY A 46 23.60 -5.48 7.95
C GLY A 46 23.79 -6.99 7.88
N ALA A 47 22.73 -7.72 8.13
CA ALA A 47 22.69 -9.18 8.02
C ALA A 47 21.31 -9.65 7.57
N ALA A 48 21.26 -10.83 6.96
CA ALA A 48 20.03 -11.57 6.72
C ALA A 48 19.80 -12.56 7.87
N ALA A 49 18.55 -12.76 8.25
CA ALA A 49 18.17 -13.76 9.25
C ALA A 49 18.31 -15.19 8.67
N ASP A 50 18.72 -16.11 9.51
CA ASP A 50 18.82 -17.53 9.20
C ASP A 50 17.44 -18.22 9.12
N ALA A 51 17.43 -19.55 8.96
CA ALA A 51 16.20 -20.33 8.87
C ALA A 51 15.30 -20.26 10.12
N SER A 52 15.86 -19.89 11.27
CA SER A 52 15.13 -19.71 12.54
C SER A 52 14.67 -18.27 12.77
N GLY A 53 15.02 -17.34 11.86
CA GLY A 53 14.81 -15.92 12.02
C GLY A 53 15.89 -15.21 12.87
N SER A 54 16.98 -15.90 13.24
CA SER A 54 18.06 -15.32 14.03
C SER A 54 19.06 -14.58 13.14
N TYR A 55 19.61 -13.46 13.64
CA TYR A 55 20.61 -12.68 12.91
C TYR A 55 21.74 -12.22 13.84
N THR A 56 22.89 -11.94 13.24
CA THR A 56 24.04 -11.34 13.93
C THR A 56 24.78 -10.40 12.97
N ILE A 57 24.96 -9.16 13.39
CA ILE A 57 25.73 -8.14 12.69
C ILE A 57 27.00 -7.88 13.48
N SER A 58 28.15 -8.20 12.94
CA SER A 58 29.46 -8.02 13.58
C SER A 58 30.10 -6.69 13.21
N ASP A 59 31.16 -6.34 13.92
CA ASP A 59 31.99 -5.16 13.69
C ASP A 59 31.22 -3.81 13.79
N ILE A 60 30.38 -3.70 14.78
CA ILE A 60 29.70 -2.45 15.15
C ILE A 60 30.50 -1.78 16.26
N SER A 61 30.82 -0.50 16.11
CA SER A 61 31.46 0.28 17.19
C SER A 61 30.46 0.55 18.32
N ALA A 62 30.98 0.76 19.53
CA ALA A 62 30.10 1.20 20.65
C ALA A 62 29.43 2.54 20.31
N GLY A 63 28.14 2.66 20.57
CA GLY A 63 27.35 3.85 20.25
C GLY A 63 25.85 3.60 20.20
N SER A 64 25.10 4.66 19.96
CA SER A 64 23.65 4.58 19.77
C SER A 64 23.32 4.53 18.29
N TYR A 65 22.53 3.54 17.89
CA TYR A 65 22.14 3.28 16.51
C TYR A 65 20.64 3.04 16.41
N THR A 66 20.11 3.27 15.23
CA THR A 66 18.80 2.77 14.83
C THR A 66 19.00 1.50 14.01
N VAL A 67 18.40 0.41 14.45
CA VAL A 67 18.40 -0.87 13.72
C VAL A 67 17.03 -1.06 13.09
N THR A 68 17.01 -1.32 11.79
CA THR A 68 15.78 -1.50 11.00
C THR A 68 15.72 -2.89 10.43
N ALA A 69 14.64 -3.62 10.76
CA ALA A 69 14.33 -4.92 10.18
C ALA A 69 13.28 -4.80 9.09
N SER A 70 13.46 -5.52 8.00
CA SER A 70 12.53 -5.55 6.87
C SER A 70 12.45 -6.94 6.24
N PHE A 71 11.25 -7.30 5.77
CA PHE A 71 11.02 -8.55 5.04
C PHE A 71 9.92 -8.36 4.01
N ILE A 72 10.02 -9.07 2.88
CA ILE A 72 9.02 -8.97 1.81
C ILE A 72 7.67 -9.45 2.34
N GLY A 73 6.65 -8.60 2.21
CA GLY A 73 5.31 -8.89 2.72
C GLY A 73 5.08 -8.50 4.17
N TYR A 74 6.03 -7.83 4.82
CA TYR A 74 5.93 -7.34 6.21
C TYR A 74 6.25 -5.85 6.30
N SER A 75 5.65 -5.17 7.27
CA SER A 75 5.98 -3.79 7.61
C SER A 75 7.37 -3.74 8.24
N SER A 76 8.23 -2.84 7.78
CA SER A 76 9.52 -2.62 8.42
C SER A 76 9.33 -2.07 9.83
N SER A 77 10.22 -2.47 10.75
CA SER A 77 10.25 -2.02 12.13
C SER A 77 11.63 -1.50 12.47
N SER A 78 11.70 -0.37 13.14
CA SER A 78 12.96 0.26 13.57
C SER A 78 12.99 0.40 15.08
N GLN A 79 14.14 0.10 15.70
CA GLN A 79 14.37 0.25 17.12
C GLN A 79 15.72 0.94 17.37
N SER A 80 15.73 1.86 18.32
CA SER A 80 16.97 2.47 18.80
C SER A 80 17.67 1.55 19.81
N VAL A 81 18.96 1.33 19.62
CA VAL A 81 19.77 0.48 20.49
C VAL A 81 21.08 1.17 20.87
N ASN A 82 21.51 0.94 22.08
CA ASN A 82 22.85 1.35 22.53
C ASN A 82 23.75 0.12 22.56
N VAL A 83 24.75 0.10 21.68
CA VAL A 83 25.75 -0.96 21.58
C VAL A 83 26.87 -0.69 22.58
N GLY A 84 26.92 -1.48 23.63
CA GLY A 84 27.98 -1.42 24.65
C GLY A 84 29.14 -2.37 24.32
N SER A 85 30.11 -2.47 25.23
CA SER A 85 31.29 -3.34 25.07
C SER A 85 30.97 -4.83 24.93
N SER A 86 29.80 -5.28 25.37
CA SER A 86 29.31 -6.67 25.24
C SER A 86 28.39 -6.89 24.03
N GLY A 87 28.25 -5.89 23.15
CA GLY A 87 27.25 -5.91 22.08
C GLY A 87 25.85 -5.53 22.54
N ALA A 88 24.86 -5.84 21.69
CA ALA A 88 23.45 -5.58 22.00
C ALA A 88 22.55 -6.66 21.39
N THR A 89 21.38 -6.89 22.02
CA THR A 89 20.36 -7.79 21.50
C THR A 89 19.10 -6.99 21.15
N VAL A 90 18.59 -7.16 19.91
CA VAL A 90 17.40 -6.49 19.43
C VAL A 90 16.51 -7.51 18.73
N ASN A 91 15.30 -7.71 19.25
CA ASN A 91 14.33 -8.62 18.66
C ASN A 91 13.22 -7.82 17.94
N PHE A 92 12.80 -8.30 16.78
CA PHE A 92 11.75 -7.70 16.00
C PHE A 92 10.57 -8.65 15.85
N SER A 93 9.38 -8.14 16.05
CA SER A 93 8.15 -8.78 15.60
C SER A 93 7.60 -7.93 14.45
N LEU A 94 7.60 -8.47 13.24
CA LEU A 94 7.10 -7.79 12.05
C LEU A 94 5.65 -8.17 11.83
N SER A 95 4.80 -7.16 11.70
CA SER A 95 3.43 -7.37 11.25
C SER A 95 3.39 -7.54 9.74
N GLY A 96 2.54 -8.47 9.27
CA GLY A 96 2.31 -8.63 7.85
C GLY A 96 1.98 -7.27 7.24
N ALA A 97 2.87 -6.72 6.44
CA ALA A 97 2.50 -5.61 5.58
C ALA A 97 1.55 -6.20 4.55
N ALA A 98 0.34 -5.71 4.51
CA ALA A 98 -0.37 -5.77 3.25
C ALA A 98 0.62 -5.19 2.22
N LEU A 99 1.12 -6.04 1.30
CA LEU A 99 2.03 -5.62 0.23
C LEU A 99 1.53 -4.27 -0.27
N ALA A 100 2.41 -3.26 -0.34
CA ALA A 100 2.11 -1.99 -0.98
C ALA A 100 1.77 -2.30 -2.45
N GLY A 101 0.50 -2.59 -2.73
CA GLY A 101 -0.03 -3.20 -3.95
C GLY A 101 -1.10 -4.27 -3.67
N ALA A 102 -1.06 -4.98 -2.53
CA ALA A 102 -2.15 -5.83 -2.06
C ALA A 102 -2.94 -5.10 -0.97
N GLY A 103 -3.52 -3.96 -1.32
CA GLY A 103 -4.42 -3.26 -0.41
C GLY A 103 -5.55 -4.17 0.04
N VAL A 104 -5.93 -4.07 1.30
CA VAL A 104 -7.16 -4.70 1.80
C VAL A 104 -8.33 -4.08 1.06
N PHE A 105 -9.03 -4.86 0.26
CA PHE A 105 -10.19 -4.40 -0.50
C PHE A 105 -11.45 -4.53 0.34
N VAL A 106 -12.23 -3.48 0.33
CA VAL A 106 -13.53 -3.43 1.03
C VAL A 106 -14.65 -3.78 0.06
N THR A 107 -14.42 -3.54 -1.25
CA THR A 107 -15.40 -3.77 -2.30
C THR A 107 -15.49 -5.26 -2.66
N GLY A 108 -16.69 -5.76 -2.83
CA GLY A 108 -16.92 -7.15 -3.28
C GLY A 108 -16.91 -8.21 -2.16
N THR A 109 -16.79 -7.84 -0.90
CA THR A 109 -16.81 -8.80 0.22
C THR A 109 -17.44 -8.22 1.49
N ARG A 110 -18.13 -9.07 2.25
CA ARG A 110 -18.56 -8.77 3.62
C ARG A 110 -17.51 -9.16 4.67
N ALA A 111 -16.49 -9.93 4.26
CA ALA A 111 -15.39 -10.31 5.13
C ALA A 111 -14.32 -9.22 5.16
N ALA A 112 -13.93 -8.78 6.34
CA ALA A 112 -12.85 -7.83 6.52
C ALA A 112 -11.49 -8.44 6.10
N GLY A 113 -10.61 -7.63 5.51
CA GLY A 113 -9.21 -7.99 5.32
C GLY A 113 -8.89 -8.86 4.10
N ARG A 114 -9.73 -8.92 3.06
CA ARG A 114 -9.37 -9.62 1.82
C ARG A 114 -8.37 -8.85 0.97
N THR A 115 -7.38 -9.58 0.47
CA THR A 115 -6.44 -9.07 -0.53
C THR A 115 -6.95 -9.38 -1.94
N ALA A 116 -6.48 -8.65 -2.97
CA ALA A 116 -6.82 -8.88 -4.37
C ALA A 116 -6.58 -10.35 -4.78
N MET A 117 -5.49 -10.95 -4.32
CA MET A 117 -5.12 -12.32 -4.64
C MET A 117 -6.05 -13.38 -4.03
N LYS A 118 -6.75 -13.05 -2.93
CA LYS A 118 -7.73 -13.94 -2.27
C LYS A 118 -9.17 -13.63 -2.67
N SER A 119 -9.40 -12.67 -3.55
CA SER A 119 -10.73 -12.37 -4.06
C SER A 119 -11.11 -13.35 -5.18
N PRO A 120 -12.30 -13.96 -5.15
CA PRO A 120 -12.79 -14.79 -6.25
C PRO A 120 -13.11 -13.97 -7.50
N THR A 121 -13.22 -12.65 -7.36
CA THR A 121 -13.51 -11.71 -8.44
C THR A 121 -12.32 -10.77 -8.64
N PRO A 122 -11.99 -10.39 -9.88
CA PRO A 122 -10.88 -9.50 -10.18
C PRO A 122 -11.16 -8.08 -9.64
N ILE A 123 -10.30 -7.62 -8.73
CA ILE A 123 -10.37 -6.28 -8.14
C ILE A 123 -9.07 -5.56 -8.44
N ASP A 124 -9.15 -4.41 -9.09
CA ASP A 124 -8.02 -3.51 -9.26
C ASP A 124 -8.06 -2.45 -8.15
N GLY A 125 -6.91 -2.20 -7.54
CA GLY A 125 -6.77 -1.19 -6.50
C GLY A 125 -5.71 -0.17 -6.86
N PHE A 126 -6.04 1.10 -6.67
CA PHE A 126 -5.17 2.23 -6.94
C PHE A 126 -5.05 3.08 -5.68
N ASP A 127 -3.85 3.27 -5.22
CA ASP A 127 -3.55 4.19 -4.13
C ASP A 127 -3.41 5.64 -4.61
N SER A 128 -3.35 6.57 -3.68
CA SER A 128 -3.22 8.00 -4.00
C SER A 128 -1.93 8.34 -4.75
N GLN A 129 -0.84 7.57 -4.55
CA GLN A 129 0.41 7.80 -5.27
C GLN A 129 0.28 7.39 -6.74
N THR A 130 -0.30 6.23 -6.99
CA THR A 130 -0.57 5.73 -8.35
C THR A 130 -1.47 6.69 -9.11
N LEU A 131 -2.54 7.19 -8.48
CA LEU A 131 -3.45 8.17 -9.08
C LEU A 131 -2.74 9.49 -9.42
N ARG A 132 -1.87 9.98 -8.54
CA ARG A 132 -1.10 11.21 -8.78
C ARG A 132 -0.04 11.07 -9.86
N ARG A 133 0.62 9.92 -9.96
CA ARG A 133 1.66 9.65 -10.98
C ARG A 133 1.12 9.68 -12.39
N GLN A 134 -0.17 9.48 -12.59
CA GLN A 134 -0.82 9.57 -13.88
C GLN A 134 -0.81 10.99 -14.46
N GLY A 135 -0.53 12.01 -13.63
CA GLY A 135 -0.47 13.41 -14.08
C GLY A 135 -1.81 13.99 -14.53
N ASN A 136 -2.88 13.22 -14.47
CA ASN A 136 -4.21 13.63 -14.88
C ASN A 136 -5.09 13.92 -13.66
N GLY A 137 -5.64 15.12 -13.61
CA GLY A 137 -6.57 15.52 -12.54
C GLY A 137 -7.95 14.85 -12.65
N ASP A 138 -8.27 14.31 -13.84
CA ASP A 138 -9.54 13.66 -14.13
C ASP A 138 -9.47 12.15 -13.81
N MET A 139 -10.28 11.71 -12.86
CA MET A 139 -10.34 10.31 -12.46
C MET A 139 -10.88 9.41 -13.57
N THR A 140 -11.72 9.94 -14.42
CA THR A 140 -12.31 9.22 -15.56
C THR A 140 -11.24 8.77 -16.55
N GLU A 141 -10.34 9.68 -16.92
CA GLU A 141 -9.24 9.38 -17.82
C GLU A 141 -8.23 8.40 -17.19
N THR A 142 -7.98 8.55 -15.90
CA THR A 142 -7.14 7.61 -15.14
C THR A 142 -7.72 6.19 -15.22
N LEU A 143 -9.02 6.03 -15.00
CA LEU A 143 -9.68 4.72 -15.05
C LEU A 143 -9.70 4.13 -16.46
N LYS A 144 -9.94 4.92 -17.50
CA LYS A 144 -9.89 4.45 -18.91
C LYS A 144 -8.54 3.84 -19.24
N ASN A 145 -7.46 4.44 -18.77
CA ASN A 145 -6.10 4.00 -19.05
C ASN A 145 -5.70 2.75 -18.24
N GLN A 146 -6.25 2.57 -17.05
CA GLN A 146 -5.85 1.52 -16.12
C GLN A 146 -6.78 0.31 -16.10
N VAL A 147 -8.05 0.50 -16.43
CA VAL A 147 -9.08 -0.54 -16.36
C VAL A 147 -9.66 -0.78 -17.75
N PRO A 148 -9.22 -1.82 -18.47
CA PRO A 148 -9.63 -2.07 -19.88
C PRO A 148 -11.13 -2.21 -20.08
N SER A 149 -11.86 -2.64 -19.05
CA SER A 149 -13.32 -2.81 -19.11
C SER A 149 -14.11 -1.52 -18.82
N PHE A 150 -13.42 -0.45 -18.44
CA PHE A 150 -14.04 0.82 -18.06
C PHE A 150 -14.23 1.73 -19.26
N SER A 151 -15.40 2.34 -19.36
CA SER A 151 -15.73 3.35 -20.35
C SER A 151 -16.45 4.52 -19.70
N ALA A 152 -16.14 5.72 -20.14
CA ALA A 152 -16.81 6.95 -19.75
C ALA A 152 -16.79 7.90 -20.94
N THR A 153 -17.63 7.63 -21.91
CA THR A 153 -17.77 8.46 -23.10
C THR A 153 -18.75 9.57 -22.81
N PRO A 154 -18.40 10.84 -23.04
CA PRO A 154 -19.36 11.95 -22.93
C PRO A 154 -20.58 11.66 -23.78
N LEU A 155 -21.75 11.98 -23.23
CA LEU A 155 -22.96 11.96 -24.02
C LEU A 155 -22.88 13.09 -25.05
N THR A 156 -23.07 12.77 -26.31
CA THR A 156 -23.05 13.77 -27.39
C THR A 156 -24.42 14.38 -27.59
N GLY A 157 -24.49 15.69 -27.79
CA GLY A 157 -25.70 16.47 -28.03
C GLY A 157 -26.18 17.22 -26.78
N ASP A 158 -26.54 18.47 -26.96
CA ASP A 158 -27.04 19.44 -25.98
C ASP A 158 -26.36 19.44 -24.61
N GLY A 159 -27.09 19.69 -23.51
CA GLY A 159 -26.56 19.72 -22.16
C GLY A 159 -26.01 18.39 -21.62
N ALA A 160 -26.18 17.28 -22.33
CA ALA A 160 -25.69 15.97 -21.96
C ALA A 160 -24.20 15.79 -22.20
N ALA A 161 -23.57 16.66 -22.99
CA ALA A 161 -22.14 16.59 -23.30
C ALA A 161 -21.24 16.78 -22.07
N PHE A 162 -21.75 17.35 -20.99
CA PHE A 162 -21.00 17.57 -19.74
C PHE A 162 -20.99 16.35 -18.83
N VAL A 163 -21.87 15.38 -19.03
CA VAL A 163 -21.95 14.17 -18.21
C VAL A 163 -21.12 13.08 -18.84
N ARG A 164 -20.25 12.46 -18.06
CA ARG A 164 -19.42 11.31 -18.44
C ARG A 164 -19.94 10.07 -17.74
N PRO A 165 -20.87 9.35 -18.35
CA PRO A 165 -21.47 8.19 -17.75
C PRO A 165 -20.42 7.09 -17.52
N THR A 166 -20.32 6.65 -16.26
CA THR A 166 -19.45 5.55 -15.87
C THR A 166 -20.08 4.23 -16.27
N SER A 167 -19.46 3.51 -17.18
CA SER A 167 -19.90 2.18 -17.61
C SER A 167 -18.75 1.17 -17.62
N MET A 168 -19.09 -0.09 -17.49
CA MET A 168 -18.11 -1.19 -17.50
C MET A 168 -18.63 -2.34 -18.37
N ARG A 169 -17.68 -3.05 -19.01
CA ARG A 169 -17.96 -4.27 -19.79
C ARG A 169 -18.97 -4.07 -20.92
N GLY A 170 -19.09 -2.84 -21.45
CA GLY A 170 -20.03 -2.50 -22.49
C GLY A 170 -21.51 -2.53 -22.08
N LEU A 171 -21.81 -2.63 -20.78
CA LEU A 171 -23.18 -2.61 -20.27
C LEU A 171 -23.65 -1.17 -20.02
N PRO A 172 -24.98 -0.94 -19.97
CA PRO A 172 -25.54 0.38 -19.65
C PRO A 172 -24.96 0.96 -18.36
N PRO A 173 -24.79 2.28 -18.27
CA PRO A 173 -24.24 2.95 -17.08
C PRO A 173 -24.98 2.65 -15.79
N ASP A 174 -26.28 2.39 -15.84
CA ASP A 174 -27.10 2.03 -14.67
C ASP A 174 -26.68 0.71 -14.01
N ASN A 175 -25.93 -0.11 -14.72
CA ASN A 175 -25.42 -1.40 -14.26
C ASN A 175 -24.04 -1.31 -13.62
N THR A 176 -23.45 -0.11 -13.56
CA THR A 176 -22.15 0.15 -12.89
C THR A 176 -22.37 0.90 -11.59
N LEU A 177 -22.16 0.20 -10.47
CA LEU A 177 -22.31 0.81 -9.15
C LEU A 177 -21.12 1.70 -8.83
N VAL A 178 -21.38 2.90 -8.37
CA VAL A 178 -20.35 3.79 -7.84
C VAL A 178 -20.59 4.06 -6.35
N LEU A 179 -19.55 3.83 -5.57
CA LEU A 179 -19.54 4.05 -4.12
C LEU A 179 -18.56 5.17 -3.73
N THR A 180 -18.97 6.00 -2.80
CA THR A 180 -18.15 7.02 -2.14
C THR A 180 -18.11 6.73 -0.65
N ASN A 181 -16.93 6.43 -0.08
CA ASN A 181 -16.81 6.04 1.33
C ASN A 181 -17.82 4.95 1.72
N SER A 182 -17.91 3.90 0.89
CA SER A 182 -18.84 2.76 1.04
C SER A 182 -20.32 3.09 0.91
N LYS A 183 -20.70 4.31 0.57
CA LYS A 183 -22.08 4.72 0.32
C LYS A 183 -22.33 4.89 -1.18
N ARG A 184 -23.52 4.53 -1.64
CA ARG A 184 -23.91 4.76 -3.04
C ARG A 184 -23.81 6.23 -3.40
N ARG A 185 -23.11 6.52 -4.50
CA ARG A 185 -23.10 7.87 -5.04
C ARG A 185 -24.42 8.15 -5.77
N HIS A 186 -24.88 9.37 -5.66
CA HIS A 186 -26.07 9.82 -6.42
C HIS A 186 -25.79 9.77 -7.93
N ARG A 187 -26.83 9.50 -8.69
CA ARG A 187 -26.81 9.57 -10.15
C ARG A 187 -26.88 11.03 -10.59
N SER A 188 -26.44 11.31 -11.82
CA SER A 188 -26.64 12.64 -12.42
C SER A 188 -28.14 12.92 -12.60
N ALA A 189 -28.52 14.18 -12.61
CA ALA A 189 -29.90 14.56 -12.87
C ALA A 189 -30.32 14.31 -14.34
N LEU A 190 -29.33 14.07 -15.22
CA LEU A 190 -29.56 13.94 -16.65
C LEU A 190 -29.84 12.48 -17.03
N ILE A 191 -30.95 12.26 -17.73
CA ILE A 191 -31.30 10.99 -18.35
C ILE A 191 -30.84 11.04 -19.79
N SER A 192 -30.16 9.99 -20.24
CA SER A 192 -29.68 9.88 -21.63
C SER A 192 -30.87 9.63 -22.57
N HIS A 193 -31.15 10.59 -23.44
CA HIS A 193 -32.15 10.43 -24.50
C HIS A 193 -31.52 10.14 -25.86
N PHE A 194 -30.26 10.48 -26.06
CA PHE A 194 -29.52 10.31 -27.31
C PHE A 194 -28.28 9.46 -27.04
N GLY A 195 -27.87 8.68 -28.01
CA GLY A 195 -26.70 7.83 -27.96
C GLY A 195 -26.98 6.41 -28.43
N ALA A 196 -26.04 5.50 -28.16
CA ALA A 196 -26.22 4.09 -28.46
C ALA A 196 -27.45 3.54 -27.73
N ALA A 197 -28.21 2.67 -28.38
CA ALA A 197 -29.49 2.14 -27.86
C ALA A 197 -29.39 1.60 -26.41
N MET A 198 -28.23 1.07 -26.02
CA MET A 198 -27.98 0.58 -24.68
C MET A 198 -27.94 1.68 -23.58
N ASN A 199 -27.77 2.94 -23.97
CA ASN A 199 -27.66 4.05 -23.03
C ASN A 199 -28.97 4.86 -22.96
N VAL A 200 -29.92 4.63 -23.84
CA VAL A 200 -31.20 5.37 -23.84
C VAL A 200 -32.00 5.04 -22.58
N GLY A 201 -32.39 6.07 -21.86
CA GLY A 201 -33.08 5.97 -20.56
C GLY A 201 -32.14 5.80 -19.36
N ALA A 202 -30.84 5.63 -19.56
CA ALA A 202 -29.88 5.47 -18.47
C ALA A 202 -29.63 6.79 -17.74
N GLN A 203 -29.49 6.68 -16.43
CA GLN A 203 -29.16 7.80 -15.54
C GLN A 203 -27.84 7.50 -14.83
N ALA A 204 -26.74 7.88 -15.47
CA ALA A 204 -25.39 7.52 -15.06
C ALA A 204 -24.89 8.28 -13.84
N VAL A 205 -23.90 7.67 -13.15
CA VAL A 205 -23.05 8.38 -12.22
C VAL A 205 -21.88 9.00 -12.98
N ASP A 206 -21.57 10.24 -12.72
CA ASP A 206 -20.39 10.94 -13.22
C ASP A 206 -19.32 11.02 -12.12
N ILE A 207 -18.17 10.42 -12.36
CA ILE A 207 -17.02 10.48 -11.46
C ILE A 207 -15.96 11.51 -11.89
N GLY A 208 -16.08 12.10 -13.07
CA GLY A 208 -15.17 13.14 -13.57
C GLY A 208 -15.18 14.40 -12.70
N MET A 209 -16.25 14.64 -11.95
CA MET A 209 -16.35 15.74 -10.97
C MET A 209 -15.53 15.48 -9.69
N VAL A 210 -14.95 14.31 -9.53
CA VAL A 210 -14.13 13.98 -8.34
C VAL A 210 -12.66 14.20 -8.67
N PRO A 211 -12.00 15.19 -8.06
CA PRO A 211 -10.58 15.43 -8.32
C PRO A 211 -9.74 14.27 -7.78
N SER A 212 -8.86 13.73 -8.59
CA SER A 212 -7.99 12.60 -8.23
C SER A 212 -7.13 12.87 -6.98
N ILE A 213 -6.76 14.13 -6.75
CA ILE A 213 -5.99 14.56 -5.57
C ILE A 213 -6.75 14.36 -4.25
N ALA A 214 -8.08 14.37 -4.27
CA ALA A 214 -8.92 14.19 -3.09
C ALA A 214 -9.16 12.71 -2.76
N VAL A 215 -8.68 11.79 -3.59
CA VAL A 215 -8.91 10.36 -3.43
C VAL A 215 -7.74 9.71 -2.72
N LYS A 216 -8.02 9.05 -1.61
CA LYS A 216 -7.06 8.24 -0.86
C LYS A 216 -6.85 6.90 -1.56
N ARG A 217 -7.93 6.29 -2.04
CA ARG A 217 -7.94 4.95 -2.62
C ARG A 217 -9.12 4.81 -3.57
N LEU A 218 -8.88 4.09 -4.64
CA LEU A 218 -9.86 3.72 -5.64
C LEU A 218 -9.80 2.19 -5.83
N GLU A 219 -10.95 1.54 -5.83
CA GLU A 219 -11.11 0.11 -6.08
C GLU A 219 -12.10 -0.10 -7.22
N VAL A 220 -11.74 -0.96 -8.15
CA VAL A 220 -12.60 -1.33 -9.27
C VAL A 220 -12.82 -2.84 -9.25
N LEU A 221 -14.04 -3.24 -8.99
CA LEU A 221 -14.49 -4.62 -9.11
C LEU A 221 -14.97 -4.85 -10.54
N ARG A 222 -14.23 -5.66 -11.31
CA ARG A 222 -14.46 -5.89 -12.72
C ARG A 222 -15.43 -7.01 -13.05
N ASP A 223 -16.18 -7.49 -12.08
CA ASP A 223 -17.14 -8.56 -12.27
C ASP A 223 -18.47 -8.23 -11.60
N GLY A 224 -19.52 -8.99 -11.96
CA GLY A 224 -20.84 -8.80 -11.39
C GLY A 224 -20.86 -8.97 -9.87
N ALA A 225 -21.40 -7.97 -9.19
CA ALA A 225 -21.54 -7.96 -7.75
C ALA A 225 -23.00 -7.77 -7.32
N SER A 226 -23.94 -8.09 -8.19
CA SER A 226 -25.37 -7.90 -7.97
C SER A 226 -25.92 -8.68 -6.78
N ALA A 227 -25.36 -9.84 -6.48
CA ALA A 227 -25.72 -10.63 -5.30
C ALA A 227 -25.41 -9.91 -3.97
N GLN A 228 -24.42 -9.00 -3.99
CA GLN A 228 -24.00 -8.25 -2.81
C GLN A 228 -24.56 -6.84 -2.77
N TYR A 229 -24.64 -6.19 -3.93
CA TYR A 229 -24.96 -4.77 -4.06
C TYR A 229 -26.26 -4.46 -4.78
N GLY A 230 -26.91 -5.45 -5.38
CA GLY A 230 -28.16 -5.24 -6.12
C GLY A 230 -27.95 -5.07 -7.63
N SER A 231 -29.05 -4.82 -8.35
CA SER A 231 -29.11 -4.80 -9.81
C SER A 231 -28.23 -3.77 -10.50
N ASP A 232 -27.87 -2.70 -9.82
CA ASP A 232 -26.98 -1.66 -10.35
C ASP A 232 -25.49 -2.02 -10.27
N ALA A 233 -25.14 -3.23 -9.83
CA ALA A 233 -23.78 -3.74 -9.82
C ALA A 233 -23.58 -4.97 -10.73
N ILE A 234 -24.36 -5.10 -11.80
CA ILE A 234 -24.27 -6.21 -12.76
C ILE A 234 -22.97 -6.12 -13.57
N ALA A 235 -22.59 -4.92 -13.99
CA ALA A 235 -21.36 -4.69 -14.76
C ALA A 235 -20.11 -4.69 -13.87
N GLY A 236 -20.26 -4.32 -12.60
CA GLY A 236 -19.19 -4.18 -11.64
C GLY A 236 -19.42 -3.01 -10.70
N ALA A 237 -18.39 -2.68 -9.92
CA ALA A 237 -18.46 -1.58 -8.98
C ALA A 237 -17.17 -0.77 -8.95
N VAL A 238 -17.29 0.54 -8.83
CA VAL A 238 -16.20 1.49 -8.59
C VAL A 238 -16.38 2.07 -7.20
N SER A 239 -15.42 1.88 -6.33
CA SER A 239 -15.46 2.42 -4.97
C SER A 239 -14.27 3.34 -4.74
N TYR A 240 -14.51 4.54 -4.29
CA TYR A 240 -13.45 5.46 -3.91
C TYR A 240 -13.61 5.98 -2.49
N THR A 241 -12.48 6.18 -1.83
CA THR A 241 -12.40 6.71 -0.48
C THR A 241 -11.70 8.06 -0.53
N HIS A 242 -12.30 9.08 0.08
CA HIS A 242 -11.70 10.40 0.19
C HIS A 242 -10.52 10.42 1.17
N LEU A 243 -9.55 11.31 0.92
CA LEU A 243 -8.59 11.71 1.92
C LEU A 243 -9.36 12.42 3.07
N THR A 244 -9.18 11.92 4.27
CA THR A 244 -9.59 12.66 5.46
C THR A 244 -8.47 13.63 5.81
N LEU A 245 -8.77 14.92 5.86
CA LEU A 245 -7.86 15.90 6.45
C LEU A 245 -7.69 15.54 7.92
N PRO A 246 -6.46 15.61 8.49
CA PRO A 246 -6.29 15.44 9.91
C PRO A 246 -7.11 16.53 10.61
N THR A 247 -8.16 16.12 11.32
CA THR A 247 -8.86 17.00 12.25
C THR A 247 -7.86 17.35 13.34
N LYS A 248 -7.45 18.61 13.38
CA LYS A 248 -6.72 19.15 14.52
C LYS A 248 -7.60 18.94 15.75
N ALA A 249 -7.18 18.01 16.64
CA ALA A 249 -7.72 17.92 17.97
C ALA A 249 -7.24 19.14 18.79
#